data_4c415f232f749b2e2c8544e96a00019c
#
_entry.id   4c415f232f749b2e2c8544e96a00019c
#
_cell.length_a   1.000
_cell.length_b   1.000
_cell.length_c   1.000
_cell.angle_alpha   90.00
_cell.angle_beta   90.00
_cell.angle_gamma   90.00
#
_symmetry.space_group_name_H-M   'P 1'
#
loop_
_entity.id
_entity.type
_entity.pdbx_description
1 polymer ?
#
loop_
_entity_poly.entity_id
_entity_poly.type
_entity_poly.pdbx_seq_one_letter_code
_entity_poly.pdbx_strand_id
1 'polypeptide(L)'
;MGIDRCVIVQSMIHGLDNAVVADAIAAGQGCYLGVALVPVDISSDALRGLANQGFRAVRFNFMKHLGVGANPEALVELTRRLAEHHMHLQVHFDPGLIDDLSPWLKRSAVPVVIDHMARVDATQGIQDHAFQALCRLLDNKRFHV
;
A
#
# COMPACT_ATOMS: atom_id res chain seq x y z
N MET A 1 -0.84 20.18 18.08
CA MET A 1 -0.53 18.73 18.07
C MET A 1 0.88 18.61 17.50
N GLY A 2 1.94 18.40 18.10
CA GLY A 2 3.34 18.43 17.63
C GLY A 2 3.71 17.39 16.55
N ILE A 3 2.97 17.41 15.43
CA ILE A 3 3.25 16.55 14.26
C ILE A 3 4.02 17.40 13.26
N ASP A 4 5.29 17.07 13.07
CA ASP A 4 6.18 17.80 12.16
C ASP A 4 6.18 17.19 10.74
N ARG A 5 5.88 15.89 10.62
CA ARG A 5 5.87 15.15 9.34
C ARG A 5 4.73 14.13 9.29
N CYS A 6 4.16 13.92 8.12
CA CYS A 6 3.17 12.85 7.93
C CYS A 6 3.25 12.24 6.53
N VAL A 7 2.65 11.06 6.42
CA VAL A 7 2.33 10.42 5.13
C VAL A 7 0.82 10.44 4.97
N ILE A 8 0.34 11.07 3.90
CA ILE A 8 -1.08 11.22 3.60
C ILE A 8 -1.49 10.07 2.70
N VAL A 9 -2.40 9.22 3.19
CA VAL A 9 -2.92 8.09 2.44
C VAL A 9 -4.20 8.51 1.73
N GLN A 10 -4.22 8.36 0.39
CA GLN A 10 -5.38 8.67 -0.43
C GLN A 10 -6.62 7.90 0.03
N SER A 11 -7.72 8.62 0.19
CA SER A 11 -9.02 8.03 0.53
C SER A 11 -9.69 7.38 -0.68
N MET A 12 -10.33 6.23 -0.49
CA MET A 12 -11.15 5.57 -1.53
C MET A 12 -12.31 6.45 -2.04
N ILE A 13 -12.78 7.42 -1.25
CA ILE A 13 -13.88 8.34 -1.62
C ILE A 13 -13.52 9.17 -2.85
N HIS A 14 -12.25 9.54 -3.00
CA HIS A 14 -11.76 10.30 -4.15
C HIS A 14 -11.35 9.41 -5.34
N GLY A 15 -11.49 8.10 -5.22
CA GLY A 15 -11.10 7.15 -6.26
C GLY A 15 -9.63 7.35 -6.66
N LEU A 16 -9.37 7.38 -7.97
CA LEU A 16 -8.04 7.53 -8.54
C LEU A 16 -7.58 8.99 -8.70
N ASP A 17 -8.40 9.96 -8.27
CA ASP A 17 -8.03 11.38 -8.28
C ASP A 17 -7.20 11.71 -7.04
N ASN A 18 -5.89 11.79 -7.22
CA ASN A 18 -4.92 12.06 -6.17
C ASN A 18 -4.64 13.57 -5.95
N ALA A 19 -5.39 14.47 -6.57
CA ALA A 19 -5.13 15.91 -6.56
C ALA A 19 -5.11 16.48 -5.13
N VAL A 20 -6.06 16.11 -4.28
CA VAL A 20 -6.14 16.59 -2.88
C VAL A 20 -4.88 16.23 -2.10
N VAL A 21 -4.34 15.02 -2.29
CA VAL A 21 -3.09 14.60 -1.63
C VAL A 21 -1.89 15.35 -2.22
N ALA A 22 -1.85 15.53 -3.54
CA ALA A 22 -0.78 16.29 -4.20
C ALA A 22 -0.74 17.74 -3.72
N ASP A 23 -1.89 18.40 -3.61
CA ASP A 23 -2.02 19.76 -3.09
C ASP A 23 -1.53 19.87 -1.63
N ALA A 24 -1.92 18.89 -0.81
CA ALA A 24 -1.48 18.85 0.59
C ALA A 24 0.05 18.63 0.70
N ILE A 25 0.65 17.77 -0.14
CA ILE A 25 2.10 17.57 -0.19
C ILE A 25 2.81 18.89 -0.58
N ALA A 26 2.30 19.56 -1.62
CA ALA A 26 2.86 20.85 -2.07
C ALA A 26 2.80 21.91 -0.98
N ALA A 27 1.67 21.99 -0.27
CA ALA A 27 1.51 22.91 0.86
C ALA A 27 2.40 22.57 2.06
N GLY A 28 2.79 21.31 2.22
CA GLY A 28 3.58 20.80 3.34
C GLY A 28 5.07 21.15 3.30
N GLN A 29 5.57 21.80 2.25
CA GLN A 29 6.96 22.26 2.11
C GLN A 29 8.02 21.20 2.47
N GLY A 30 7.81 19.96 2.02
CA GLY A 30 8.70 18.83 2.27
C GLY A 30 8.43 18.04 3.56
N CYS A 31 7.47 18.47 4.37
CA CYS A 31 7.07 17.75 5.59
C CYS A 31 6.07 16.63 5.32
N TYR A 32 5.40 16.64 4.17
CA TYR A 32 4.36 15.67 3.82
C TYR A 32 4.77 14.82 2.63
N LEU A 33 4.43 13.54 2.69
CA LEU A 33 4.55 12.57 1.60
C LEU A 33 3.17 11.96 1.33
N GLY A 34 3.01 11.26 0.20
CA GLY A 34 1.73 10.69 -0.18
C GLY A 34 1.78 9.20 -0.51
N VAL A 35 0.64 8.56 -0.33
CA VAL A 35 0.31 7.24 -0.88
C VAL A 35 -0.86 7.42 -1.85
N ALA A 36 -0.65 7.07 -3.12
CA ALA A 36 -1.63 7.25 -4.19
C ALA A 36 -2.51 6.02 -4.39
N LEU A 37 -3.73 6.22 -4.87
CA LEU A 37 -4.54 5.18 -5.50
C LEU A 37 -4.35 5.27 -7.01
N VAL A 38 -4.01 4.14 -7.65
CA VAL A 38 -3.71 4.10 -9.08
C VAL A 38 -4.29 2.83 -9.72
N PRO A 39 -4.57 2.81 -11.03
CA PRO A 39 -4.84 1.58 -11.72
C PRO A 39 -3.57 0.72 -11.79
N VAL A 40 -3.71 -0.60 -11.83
CA VAL A 40 -2.55 -1.52 -11.84
C VAL A 40 -1.68 -1.38 -13.10
N ASP A 41 -2.28 -0.92 -14.18
CA ASP A 41 -1.65 -0.67 -15.49
C ASP A 41 -1.18 0.77 -15.68
N ILE A 42 -1.10 1.58 -14.61
CA ILE A 42 -0.57 2.94 -14.64
C ILE A 42 0.75 3.01 -15.44
N SER A 43 0.90 4.03 -16.29
CA SER A 43 2.13 4.18 -17.07
C SER A 43 3.35 4.58 -16.21
N SER A 44 4.56 4.25 -16.69
CA SER A 44 5.80 4.64 -15.99
C SER A 44 5.96 6.17 -15.93
N ASP A 45 5.48 6.91 -16.95
CA ASP A 45 5.50 8.37 -16.92
C ASP A 45 4.59 8.95 -15.83
N ALA A 46 3.39 8.36 -15.64
CA ALA A 46 2.49 8.78 -14.59
C ALA A 46 3.05 8.43 -13.20
N LEU A 47 3.69 7.26 -13.01
CA LEU A 47 4.38 6.91 -11.77
C LEU A 47 5.51 7.89 -11.47
N ARG A 48 6.31 8.25 -12.46
CA ARG A 48 7.37 9.26 -12.33
C ARG A 48 6.79 10.62 -11.93
N GLY A 49 5.64 11.01 -12.52
CA GLY A 49 4.91 12.22 -12.15
C GLY A 49 4.51 12.24 -10.69
N LEU A 50 3.92 11.14 -10.19
CA LEU A 50 3.57 11.00 -8.77
C LEU A 50 4.80 11.05 -7.85
N ALA A 51 5.88 10.34 -8.20
CA ALA A 51 7.11 10.35 -7.42
C ALA A 51 7.71 11.76 -7.30
N ASN A 52 7.69 12.55 -8.39
CA ASN A 52 8.15 13.94 -8.42
C ASN A 52 7.28 14.87 -7.57
N GLN A 53 5.99 14.57 -7.42
CA GLN A 53 5.06 15.30 -6.56
C GLN A 53 5.20 14.93 -5.06
N GLY A 54 6.03 13.93 -4.72
CA GLY A 54 6.24 13.52 -3.33
C GLY A 54 5.45 12.30 -2.88
N PHE A 55 4.78 11.60 -3.80
CA PHE A 55 4.25 10.28 -3.48
C PHE A 55 5.39 9.26 -3.33
N ARG A 56 5.26 8.38 -2.34
CA ARG A 56 6.26 7.34 -2.01
C ARG A 56 5.68 5.95 -2.00
N ALA A 57 4.38 5.82 -2.26
CA ALA A 57 3.72 4.53 -2.37
C ALA A 57 2.50 4.60 -3.29
N VAL A 58 2.08 3.42 -3.71
CA VAL A 58 0.73 3.19 -4.24
C VAL A 58 0.00 2.20 -3.36
N ARG A 59 -1.32 2.34 -3.26
CA ARG A 59 -2.16 1.50 -2.40
C ARG A 59 -3.16 0.70 -3.23
N PHE A 60 -3.31 -0.58 -2.86
CA PHE A 60 -4.34 -1.48 -3.41
C PHE A 60 -5.22 -2.04 -2.29
N ASN A 61 -6.53 -2.03 -2.53
CA ASN A 61 -7.51 -2.56 -1.61
C ASN A 61 -8.08 -3.89 -2.15
N PHE A 62 -8.01 -4.94 -1.32
CA PHE A 62 -8.58 -6.27 -1.61
C PHE A 62 -9.78 -6.54 -0.70
N MET A 63 -10.50 -5.49 -0.31
CA MET A 63 -11.70 -5.59 0.49
C MET A 63 -12.89 -5.89 -0.42
N LYS A 64 -13.67 -6.94 -0.13
CA LYS A 64 -14.80 -7.38 -0.95
C LYS A 64 -15.81 -6.28 -1.27
N HIS A 65 -16.04 -5.35 -0.32
CA HIS A 65 -17.00 -4.27 -0.47
C HIS A 65 -16.45 -3.03 -1.20
N LEU A 66 -15.15 -2.95 -1.43
CA LEU A 66 -14.51 -1.81 -2.10
C LEU A 66 -14.26 -2.09 -3.59
N GLY A 67 -14.66 -3.26 -4.09
CA GLY A 67 -14.43 -3.68 -5.48
C GLY A 67 -12.94 -3.87 -5.78
N VAL A 68 -12.68 -4.60 -6.78
CA VAL A 68 -11.44 -4.78 -7.54
C VAL A 68 -10.12 -4.82 -6.76
N GLY A 69 -9.78 -6.00 -6.29
CA GLY A 69 -8.37 -6.36 -6.14
C GLY A 69 -7.70 -6.35 -7.52
N ALA A 70 -6.46 -5.91 -7.60
CA ALA A 70 -5.68 -6.05 -8.83
C ALA A 70 -5.37 -7.52 -9.11
N ASN A 71 -5.22 -7.87 -10.40
CA ASN A 71 -4.68 -9.17 -10.76
C ASN A 71 -3.29 -9.33 -10.11
N PRO A 72 -3.02 -10.43 -9.37
CA PRO A 72 -1.77 -10.61 -8.63
C PRO A 72 -0.52 -10.53 -9.49
N GLU A 73 -0.54 -11.09 -10.71
CA GLU A 73 0.59 -11.02 -11.64
C GLU A 73 0.88 -9.58 -12.06
N ALA A 74 -0.17 -8.82 -12.41
CA ALA A 74 -0.05 -7.42 -12.78
C ALA A 74 0.47 -6.57 -11.60
N LEU A 75 0.06 -6.91 -10.36
CA LEU A 75 0.55 -6.25 -9.17
C LEU A 75 2.05 -6.50 -8.95
N VAL A 76 2.50 -7.75 -9.12
CA VAL A 76 3.94 -8.09 -9.02
C VAL A 76 4.75 -7.32 -10.06
N GLU A 77 4.25 -7.22 -11.31
CA GLU A 77 4.92 -6.45 -12.36
C GLU A 77 4.95 -4.95 -12.05
N LEU A 78 3.86 -4.41 -11.50
CA LEU A 78 3.83 -3.01 -11.05
C LEU A 78 4.92 -2.74 -10.00
N THR A 79 5.19 -3.69 -9.08
CA THR A 79 6.23 -3.48 -8.04
C THR A 79 7.63 -3.30 -8.61
N ARG A 80 7.94 -3.87 -9.79
CA ARG A 80 9.22 -3.64 -10.48
C ARG A 80 9.34 -2.19 -10.95
N ARG A 81 8.26 -1.64 -11.49
CA ARG A 81 8.22 -0.23 -11.91
C ARG A 81 8.24 0.73 -10.72
N LEU A 82 7.61 0.36 -9.59
CA LEU A 82 7.69 1.12 -8.35
C LEU A 82 9.13 1.23 -7.84
N ALA A 83 9.93 0.16 -7.98
CA ALA A 83 11.33 0.15 -7.57
C ALA A 83 12.17 1.21 -8.32
N GLU A 84 11.89 1.46 -9.60
CA GLU A 84 12.56 2.49 -10.41
C GLU A 84 12.36 3.91 -9.86
N HIS A 85 11.29 4.12 -9.10
CA HIS A 85 10.91 5.41 -8.53
C HIS A 85 11.05 5.47 -7.00
N HIS A 86 11.69 4.47 -6.38
CA HIS A 86 11.84 4.37 -4.92
C HIS A 86 10.50 4.45 -4.17
N MET A 87 9.46 3.87 -4.75
CA MET A 87 8.12 3.78 -4.16
C MET A 87 7.91 2.40 -3.55
N HIS A 88 7.06 2.31 -2.52
CA HIS A 88 6.65 1.03 -1.94
C HIS A 88 5.19 0.69 -2.30
N LEU A 89 4.83 -0.56 -2.06
CA LEU A 89 3.45 -1.04 -2.19
C LEU A 89 2.78 -1.01 -0.82
N GLN A 90 1.57 -0.44 -0.74
CA GLN A 90 0.70 -0.54 0.42
C GLN A 90 -0.52 -1.39 0.07
N VAL A 91 -0.91 -2.32 0.94
CA VAL A 91 -2.04 -3.23 0.70
C VAL A 91 -2.99 -3.23 1.89
N HIS A 92 -4.28 -3.23 1.58
CA HIS A 92 -5.36 -3.32 2.55
C HIS A 92 -6.27 -4.50 2.18
N PHE A 93 -6.43 -5.46 3.08
CA PHE A 93 -7.19 -6.67 2.82
C PHE A 93 -7.83 -7.23 4.09
N ASP A 94 -8.86 -8.07 3.92
CA ASP A 94 -9.47 -8.82 5.02
C ASP A 94 -8.55 -9.99 5.46
N PRO A 95 -8.48 -10.32 6.76
CA PRO A 95 -7.56 -11.33 7.31
C PRO A 95 -7.69 -12.70 6.64
N GLY A 96 -8.88 -13.06 6.19
CA GLY A 96 -9.12 -14.32 5.47
C GLY A 96 -8.43 -14.41 4.10
N LEU A 97 -7.87 -13.32 3.57
CA LEU A 97 -7.14 -13.32 2.30
C LEU A 97 -5.63 -13.46 2.46
N ILE A 98 -5.13 -13.57 3.70
CA ILE A 98 -3.69 -13.52 3.95
C ILE A 98 -2.93 -14.67 3.29
N ASP A 99 -3.51 -15.87 3.28
CA ASP A 99 -2.88 -17.04 2.66
C ASP A 99 -2.87 -16.94 1.12
N ASP A 100 -3.96 -16.42 0.54
CA ASP A 100 -4.07 -16.25 -0.91
C ASP A 100 -3.14 -15.17 -1.43
N LEU A 101 -2.97 -14.07 -0.68
CA LEU A 101 -2.15 -12.92 -1.09
C LEU A 101 -0.66 -13.10 -0.77
N SER A 102 -0.31 -13.81 0.30
CA SER A 102 1.07 -13.96 0.77
C SER A 102 2.06 -14.45 -0.29
N PRO A 103 1.73 -15.48 -1.13
CA PRO A 103 2.63 -15.94 -2.17
C PRO A 103 2.98 -14.86 -3.20
N TRP A 104 2.02 -13.99 -3.53
CA TRP A 104 2.21 -12.90 -4.48
C TRP A 104 2.97 -11.74 -3.88
N LEU A 105 2.59 -11.32 -2.66
CA LEU A 105 3.24 -10.23 -1.95
C LEU A 105 4.72 -10.54 -1.69
N LYS A 106 5.08 -11.80 -1.42
CA LYS A 106 6.49 -12.24 -1.28
C LYS A 106 7.32 -12.07 -2.55
N ARG A 107 6.71 -11.97 -3.72
CA ARG A 107 7.36 -11.71 -5.01
C ARG A 107 7.56 -10.22 -5.29
N SER A 108 7.07 -9.33 -4.42
CA SER A 108 7.23 -7.88 -4.58
C SER A 108 8.70 -7.49 -4.73
N ALA A 109 9.01 -6.59 -5.68
CA ALA A 109 10.34 -6.01 -5.85
C ALA A 109 10.63 -4.87 -4.86
N VAL A 110 9.59 -4.38 -4.15
CA VAL A 110 9.67 -3.24 -3.22
C VAL A 110 9.15 -3.63 -1.83
N PRO A 111 9.43 -2.82 -0.79
CA PRO A 111 8.79 -3.00 0.51
C PRO A 111 7.26 -3.01 0.40
N VAL A 112 6.63 -3.80 1.26
CA VAL A 112 5.17 -3.93 1.33
C VAL A 112 4.70 -3.50 2.71
N VAL A 113 3.83 -2.50 2.77
CA VAL A 113 3.16 -2.06 3.99
C VAL A 113 1.76 -2.68 4.03
N ILE A 114 1.45 -3.39 5.09
CA ILE A 114 0.15 -4.02 5.31
C ILE A 114 -0.69 -3.13 6.22
N ASP A 115 -1.74 -2.54 5.67
CA ASP A 115 -2.61 -1.63 6.41
C ASP A 115 -3.33 -2.33 7.57
N HIS A 116 -3.46 -1.59 8.67
CA HIS A 116 -4.26 -1.98 9.83
C HIS A 116 -3.94 -3.39 10.34
N MET A 117 -2.66 -3.82 10.24
CA MET A 117 -2.20 -5.16 10.64
C MET A 117 -3.05 -6.30 10.01
N ALA A 118 -3.35 -6.18 8.68
CA ALA A 118 -4.24 -7.09 7.96
C ALA A 118 -5.63 -7.25 8.63
N ARG A 119 -6.06 -6.31 9.47
CA ARG A 119 -7.33 -6.33 10.20
C ARG A 119 -7.53 -7.60 11.05
N VAL A 120 -6.45 -8.20 11.54
CA VAL A 120 -6.56 -9.37 12.43
C VAL A 120 -7.44 -9.06 13.63
N ASP A 121 -8.29 -9.99 14.00
CA ASP A 121 -9.21 -9.86 15.14
C ASP A 121 -8.48 -10.18 16.44
N ALA A 122 -8.13 -9.15 17.21
CA ALA A 122 -7.42 -9.30 18.48
C ALA A 122 -8.21 -10.14 19.51
N THR A 123 -9.54 -10.29 19.37
CA THR A 123 -10.36 -11.11 20.29
C THR A 123 -10.12 -12.61 20.12
N GLN A 124 -9.58 -13.04 18.97
CA GLN A 124 -9.24 -14.44 18.68
C GLN A 124 -7.92 -14.86 19.37
N GLY A 125 -7.17 -13.90 19.90
CA GLY A 125 -5.92 -14.15 20.60
C GLY A 125 -4.74 -14.46 19.69
N ILE A 126 -3.57 -14.65 20.30
CA ILE A 126 -2.29 -14.82 19.59
C ILE A 126 -2.18 -16.13 18.82
N GLN A 127 -3.04 -17.09 19.05
CA GLN A 127 -3.05 -18.38 18.32
C GLN A 127 -3.94 -18.31 17.06
N ASP A 128 -4.59 -17.18 16.82
CA ASP A 128 -5.37 -17.00 15.59
C ASP A 128 -4.52 -17.22 14.35
N HIS A 129 -5.11 -17.94 13.38
CA HIS A 129 -4.41 -18.31 12.14
C HIS A 129 -3.94 -17.08 11.34
N ALA A 130 -4.80 -16.06 11.19
CA ALA A 130 -4.46 -14.86 10.43
C ALA A 130 -3.38 -14.04 11.15
N PHE A 131 -3.43 -13.94 12.47
CA PHE A 131 -2.38 -13.30 13.25
C PHE A 131 -1.03 -14.02 13.09
N GLN A 132 -1.01 -15.34 13.20
CA GLN A 132 0.21 -16.14 13.01
C GLN A 132 0.75 -16.04 11.56
N ALA A 133 -0.15 -15.98 10.57
CA ALA A 133 0.24 -15.79 9.17
C ALA A 133 0.86 -14.39 8.94
N LEU A 134 0.30 -13.34 9.57
CA LEU A 134 0.87 -12.00 9.55
C LEU A 134 2.27 -11.98 10.19
N CYS A 135 2.45 -12.60 11.36
CA CYS A 135 3.75 -12.70 12.01
C CYS A 135 4.80 -13.35 11.08
N ARG A 136 4.44 -14.47 10.41
CA ARG A 136 5.33 -15.11 9.43
C ARG A 136 5.68 -14.24 8.22
N LEU A 137 4.78 -13.33 7.80
CA LEU A 137 5.13 -12.34 6.77
C LEU A 137 6.15 -11.33 7.29
N LEU A 138 5.95 -10.86 8.53
CA LEU A 138 6.80 -9.83 9.16
C LEU A 138 8.20 -10.34 9.53
N ASP A 139 8.44 -11.66 9.57
CA ASP A 139 9.80 -12.23 9.67
C ASP A 139 10.66 -11.83 8.46
N ASN A 140 10.06 -11.51 7.34
CA ASN A 140 10.77 -10.97 6.18
C ASN A 140 10.81 -9.44 6.27
N LYS A 141 12.00 -8.86 6.39
CA LYS A 141 12.28 -7.42 6.52
C LYS A 141 11.67 -6.53 5.42
N ARG A 142 11.15 -7.12 4.35
CA ARG A 142 10.44 -6.39 3.30
C ARG A 142 9.01 -6.01 3.70
N PHE A 143 8.43 -6.67 4.69
CA PHE A 143 7.06 -6.42 5.15
C PHE A 143 7.04 -5.53 6.38
N HIS A 144 6.09 -4.61 6.39
CA HIS A 144 5.84 -3.65 7.46
C HIS A 144 4.33 -3.57 7.74
N VAL A 145 3.95 -3.11 8.91
CA VAL A 145 2.58 -2.81 9.32
C VAL A 145 2.49 -1.39 9.86
#